data_04e8eac7ef77cb9d6ac068c7878238b2
#
_entry.id   04e8eac7ef77cb9d6ac068c7878238b2
#
_cell.length_a   1.000
_cell.length_b   1.000
_cell.length_c   1.000
_cell.angle_alpha   90.00
_cell.angle_beta   90.00
_cell.angle_gamma   90.00
#
_symmetry.space_group_name_H-M   'P 1'
#
loop_
_entity.id
_entity.type
_entity.pdbx_description
1 polymer ?
#
loop_
_entity_poly.entity_id
_entity_poly.type
_entity_poly.pdbx_seq_one_letter_code
_entity_poly.pdbx_strand_id
1 'polypeptide(L)'
;MLDAATGPPPIGPPWSQITAYDLNKGTILWRVPNGEMPQLVARGVSGTGSQSARAGMVVTAGGLIFIGTPDRKLRAYDQDSGTIVWEKQVIGPINGVPAVYEINGRQYIAVCVGARPAGPGEPASPQSAGEYIAFALPAAGNNRH
;
A
#
# COMPACT_ATOMS: atom_id res chain seq x y z
N MET A 1 -14.55 20.36 -18.52
CA MET A 1 -13.29 19.61 -18.49
C MET A 1 -12.81 19.68 -17.05
N LEU A 2 -13.02 18.62 -16.26
CA LEU A 2 -12.57 18.60 -14.86
C LEU A 2 -11.06 18.49 -14.88
N ASP A 3 -10.40 19.44 -14.22
CA ASP A 3 -8.97 19.48 -14.08
C ASP A 3 -8.50 18.23 -13.34
N ALA A 4 -7.70 17.38 -13.99
CA ALA A 4 -7.20 16.11 -13.46
C ALA A 4 -6.34 16.27 -12.19
N ALA A 5 -6.06 17.50 -11.79
CA ALA A 5 -5.21 17.83 -10.65
C ALA A 5 -5.95 18.07 -9.33
N THR A 6 -7.28 18.26 -9.33
CA THR A 6 -7.96 18.81 -8.14
C THR A 6 -9.32 18.19 -7.77
N GLY A 7 -9.88 17.31 -8.57
CA GLY A 7 -11.20 16.72 -8.29
C GLY A 7 -11.23 15.19 -8.27
N PRO A 8 -12.19 14.59 -7.56
CA PRO A 8 -12.42 13.16 -7.66
C PRO A 8 -12.83 12.79 -9.08
N PRO A 9 -12.53 11.55 -9.56
CA PRO A 9 -13.00 11.08 -10.84
C PRO A 9 -14.52 11.18 -10.96
N PRO A 10 -15.07 11.33 -12.19
CA PRO A 10 -16.51 11.42 -12.40
C PRO A 10 -17.24 10.10 -12.08
N ILE A 11 -16.50 9.00 -11.95
CA ILE A 11 -17.06 7.70 -11.54
C ILE A 11 -16.85 7.57 -10.03
N GLY A 12 -17.88 7.13 -9.32
CA GLY A 12 -17.83 6.94 -7.86
C GLY A 12 -16.82 5.89 -7.39
N PRO A 13 -16.34 5.98 -6.13
CA PRO A 13 -15.43 5.01 -5.54
C PRO A 13 -16.06 3.61 -5.41
N PRO A 14 -15.22 2.54 -5.23
CA PRO A 14 -13.77 2.59 -5.10
C PRO A 14 -13.07 2.67 -6.47
N TRP A 15 -12.05 3.53 -6.60
CA TRP A 15 -11.31 3.71 -7.86
C TRP A 15 -10.24 2.65 -8.11
N SER A 16 -9.78 1.97 -7.07
CA SER A 16 -8.96 0.76 -7.18
C SER A 16 -9.34 -0.26 -6.13
N GLN A 17 -9.19 -1.53 -6.48
CA GLN A 17 -9.58 -2.66 -5.64
C GLN A 17 -8.54 -3.79 -5.75
N ILE A 18 -8.40 -4.55 -4.69
CA ILE A 18 -7.79 -5.88 -4.70
C ILE A 18 -8.95 -6.87 -4.75
N THR A 19 -8.87 -7.83 -5.66
CA THR A 19 -9.90 -8.87 -5.80
C THR A 19 -9.23 -10.24 -5.81
N ALA A 20 -9.67 -11.13 -4.94
CA ALA A 20 -9.27 -12.53 -4.95
C ALA A 20 -10.30 -13.39 -5.66
N TYR A 21 -9.81 -14.30 -6.48
CA TYR A 21 -10.63 -15.25 -7.26
C TYR A 21 -10.31 -16.69 -6.87
N ASP A 22 -11.33 -17.50 -6.72
CA ASP A 22 -11.20 -18.96 -6.76
C ASP A 22 -11.09 -19.37 -8.23
N LEU A 23 -9.88 -19.75 -8.65
CA LEU A 23 -9.62 -20.10 -10.05
C LEU A 23 -10.26 -21.46 -10.44
N ASN A 24 -10.58 -22.32 -9.48
CA ASN A 24 -11.25 -23.60 -9.75
C ASN A 24 -12.74 -23.40 -10.02
N LYS A 25 -13.35 -22.42 -9.36
CA LYS A 25 -14.79 -22.13 -9.47
C LYS A 25 -15.10 -20.92 -10.34
N GLY A 26 -14.10 -20.07 -10.64
CA GLY A 26 -14.28 -18.82 -11.35
C GLY A 26 -15.07 -17.76 -10.56
N THR A 27 -15.09 -17.88 -9.22
CA THR A 27 -15.86 -17.00 -8.34
C THR A 27 -14.96 -16.03 -7.59
N ILE A 28 -15.49 -14.87 -7.24
CA ILE A 28 -14.81 -13.91 -6.36
C ILE A 28 -14.92 -14.41 -4.92
N LEU A 29 -13.78 -14.52 -4.24
CA LEU A 29 -13.71 -14.86 -2.82
C LEU A 29 -13.97 -13.62 -1.96
N TRP A 30 -13.24 -12.54 -2.25
CA TRP A 30 -13.40 -11.26 -1.58
C TRP A 30 -12.92 -10.11 -2.46
N ARG A 31 -13.31 -8.90 -2.07
CA ARG A 31 -12.92 -7.66 -2.74
C ARG A 31 -12.81 -6.55 -1.71
N VAL A 32 -11.69 -5.81 -1.73
CA VAL A 32 -11.43 -4.69 -0.83
C VAL A 32 -10.87 -3.49 -1.60
N PRO A 33 -11.10 -2.26 -1.15
CA PRO A 33 -10.48 -1.07 -1.72
C PRO A 33 -8.95 -1.14 -1.59
N ASN A 34 -8.23 -0.67 -2.61
CA ASN A 34 -6.77 -0.61 -2.60
C ASN A 34 -6.28 0.82 -2.32
N GLY A 35 -5.90 1.07 -1.07
CA GLY A 35 -5.51 2.39 -0.60
C GLY A 35 -6.68 3.35 -0.41
N GLU A 36 -6.36 4.62 -0.23
CA GLU A 36 -7.32 5.68 0.06
C GLU A 36 -6.97 6.98 -0.68
N MET A 37 -7.96 7.85 -0.82
CA MET A 37 -7.74 9.24 -1.18
C MET A 37 -7.67 10.12 0.08
N PRO A 38 -6.49 10.66 0.44
CA PRO A 38 -6.32 11.41 1.68
C PRO A 38 -7.28 12.61 1.83
N GLN A 39 -7.59 13.29 0.71
CA GLN A 39 -8.51 14.44 0.72
C GLN A 39 -9.94 14.05 1.09
N LEU A 40 -10.37 12.83 0.75
CA LEU A 40 -11.71 12.34 1.08
C LEU A 40 -11.74 11.75 2.48
N VAL A 41 -10.67 11.07 2.90
CA VAL A 41 -10.53 10.60 4.29
C VAL A 41 -10.61 11.78 5.26
N ALA A 42 -9.96 12.91 4.95
CA ALA A 42 -10.07 14.13 5.74
C ALA A 42 -11.50 14.71 5.84
N ARG A 43 -12.40 14.30 4.95
CA ARG A 43 -13.83 14.65 4.94
C ARG A 43 -14.72 13.53 5.50
N GLY A 44 -14.13 12.49 6.09
CA GLY A 44 -14.85 11.36 6.67
C GLY A 44 -15.31 10.29 5.67
N VAL A 45 -14.83 10.34 4.42
CA VAL A 45 -15.15 9.32 3.40
C VAL A 45 -14.00 8.32 3.30
N SER A 46 -14.27 7.05 3.59
CA SER A 46 -13.30 5.95 3.51
C SER A 46 -13.71 4.89 2.49
N GLY A 47 -12.83 3.91 2.23
CA GLY A 47 -13.08 2.86 1.26
C GLY A 47 -13.01 3.35 -0.18
N THR A 48 -12.28 4.42 -0.42
CA THR A 48 -12.26 5.10 -1.72
C THR A 48 -11.41 4.40 -2.78
N GLY A 49 -10.41 3.63 -2.36
CA GLY A 49 -9.35 3.18 -3.24
C GLY A 49 -8.46 4.35 -3.69
N SER A 50 -7.25 4.05 -4.13
CA SER A 50 -6.33 5.05 -4.68
C SER A 50 -6.65 5.33 -6.14
N GLN A 51 -6.54 6.59 -6.56
CA GLN A 51 -6.83 7.04 -7.93
C GLN A 51 -5.84 6.51 -8.98
N SER A 52 -4.60 6.21 -8.58
CA SER A 52 -3.52 5.76 -9.46
C SER A 52 -2.74 4.64 -8.79
N ALA A 53 -3.36 3.48 -8.62
CA ALA A 53 -2.68 2.31 -8.10
C ALA A 53 -1.72 1.75 -9.18
N ARG A 54 -0.48 2.20 -9.18
CA ARG A 54 0.61 1.68 -10.03
C ARG A 54 1.53 0.73 -9.27
N ALA A 55 1.18 0.40 -8.04
CA ALA A 55 1.94 -0.50 -7.21
C ALA A 55 1.56 -1.95 -7.53
N GLY A 56 2.56 -2.78 -7.69
CA GLY A 56 2.37 -4.22 -7.68
C GLY A 56 2.22 -4.73 -6.26
N MET A 57 1.81 -5.99 -6.14
CA MET A 57 1.70 -6.69 -4.86
C MET A 57 2.60 -7.91 -4.85
N VAL A 58 2.97 -8.35 -3.67
CA VAL A 58 3.67 -9.62 -3.45
C VAL A 58 2.91 -10.45 -2.43
N VAL A 59 2.74 -11.73 -2.75
CA VAL A 59 2.11 -12.72 -1.87
C VAL A 59 3.21 -13.59 -1.26
N THR A 60 3.14 -13.83 0.03
CA THR A 60 4.10 -14.64 0.77
C THR A 60 3.54 -16.02 1.08
N ALA A 61 4.40 -17.01 1.25
CA ALA A 61 4.00 -18.36 1.66
C ALA A 61 3.28 -18.39 3.03
N GLY A 62 3.46 -17.35 3.84
CA GLY A 62 2.76 -17.19 5.13
C GLY A 62 1.34 -16.61 5.01
N GLY A 63 0.78 -16.50 3.79
CA GLY A 63 -0.60 -16.03 3.59
C GLY A 63 -0.78 -14.51 3.69
N LEU A 64 0.29 -13.74 3.52
CA LEU A 64 0.22 -12.28 3.54
C LEU A 64 0.40 -11.69 2.15
N ILE A 65 -0.39 -10.67 1.83
CA ILE A 65 -0.26 -9.87 0.62
C ILE A 65 0.26 -8.49 1.02
N PHE A 66 1.44 -8.12 0.51
CA PHE A 66 2.01 -6.79 0.72
C PHE A 66 1.82 -5.91 -0.50
N ILE A 67 1.34 -4.70 -0.28
CA ILE A 67 1.17 -3.69 -1.32
C ILE A 67 1.45 -2.30 -0.77
N GLY A 68 2.21 -1.52 -1.53
CA GLY A 68 2.39 -0.10 -1.28
C GLY A 68 1.42 0.72 -2.12
N THR A 69 0.94 1.82 -1.58
CA THR A 69 -0.06 2.66 -2.25
C THR A 69 0.32 4.14 -2.28
N PRO A 70 -0.23 4.92 -3.21
CA PRO A 70 0.07 6.36 -3.33
C PRO A 70 -0.33 7.19 -2.10
N ASP A 71 -1.20 6.69 -1.24
CA ASP A 71 -1.55 7.31 0.06
C ASP A 71 -0.42 7.18 1.11
N ARG A 72 0.77 6.77 0.67
CA ARG A 72 2.00 6.65 1.48
C ARG A 72 1.90 5.61 2.58
N LYS A 73 1.21 4.51 2.32
CA LYS A 73 1.12 3.39 3.26
C LYS A 73 1.58 2.09 2.61
N LEU A 74 2.36 1.33 3.34
CA LEU A 74 2.59 -0.09 3.07
C LEU A 74 1.60 -0.88 3.92
N ARG A 75 0.85 -1.77 3.28
CA ARG A 75 -0.16 -2.61 3.95
C ARG A 75 0.14 -4.07 3.77
N ALA A 76 -0.16 -4.85 4.80
CA ALA A 76 -0.25 -6.29 4.74
C ALA A 76 -1.72 -6.69 4.88
N TYR A 77 -2.18 -7.48 3.94
CA TYR A 77 -3.53 -8.07 3.95
C TYR A 77 -3.41 -9.56 4.22
N ASP A 78 -4.36 -10.08 4.94
CA ASP A 78 -4.59 -11.52 5.01
C ASP A 78 -5.08 -12.05 3.66
N GLN A 79 -4.45 -13.08 3.15
CA GLN A 79 -4.71 -13.62 1.81
C GLN A 79 -6.12 -14.22 1.70
N ASP A 80 -6.64 -14.80 2.77
CA ASP A 80 -7.91 -15.53 2.74
C ASP A 80 -9.12 -14.61 2.90
N SER A 81 -8.97 -13.52 3.62
CA SER A 81 -10.08 -12.59 3.95
C SER A 81 -9.99 -11.21 3.32
N GLY A 82 -8.81 -10.80 2.85
CA GLY A 82 -8.57 -9.42 2.40
C GLY A 82 -8.51 -8.40 3.55
N THR A 83 -8.49 -8.85 4.79
CA THR A 83 -8.43 -7.96 5.96
C THR A 83 -7.03 -7.36 6.09
N ILE A 84 -6.93 -6.05 6.38
CA ILE A 84 -5.66 -5.40 6.69
C ILE A 84 -5.23 -5.86 8.08
N VAL A 85 -4.11 -6.59 8.15
CA VAL A 85 -3.53 -7.08 9.41
C VAL A 85 -2.38 -6.21 9.91
N TRP A 86 -1.82 -5.39 9.03
CA TRP A 86 -0.79 -4.43 9.39
C TRP A 86 -0.71 -3.30 8.36
N GLU A 87 -0.42 -2.08 8.82
CA GLU A 87 -0.09 -0.96 7.94
C GLU A 87 0.98 -0.06 8.55
N LYS A 88 1.77 0.56 7.69
CA LYS A 88 2.80 1.52 8.06
C LYS A 88 2.80 2.71 7.12
N GLN A 89 2.72 3.90 7.71
CA GLN A 89 2.90 5.16 6.99
C GLN A 89 4.38 5.36 6.65
N VAL A 90 4.66 5.80 5.42
CA VAL A 90 5.99 6.19 4.93
C VAL A 90 5.99 7.64 4.47
N ILE A 91 7.18 8.18 4.20
CA ILE A 91 7.36 9.62 3.89
C ILE A 91 6.79 10.05 2.53
N GLY A 92 6.76 9.14 1.56
CA GLY A 92 6.33 9.41 0.19
C GLY A 92 5.48 8.28 -0.40
N PRO A 93 4.98 8.44 -1.63
CA PRO A 93 4.23 7.40 -2.30
C PRO A 93 5.10 6.16 -2.55
N ILE A 94 4.54 4.98 -2.37
CA ILE A 94 5.17 3.73 -2.73
C ILE A 94 4.78 3.40 -4.16
N ASN A 95 5.77 3.26 -5.02
CA ASN A 95 5.60 2.88 -6.42
C ASN A 95 6.38 1.59 -6.70
N GLY A 96 5.82 0.72 -7.54
CA GLY A 96 6.44 -0.55 -7.88
C GLY A 96 6.01 -1.71 -7.00
N VAL A 97 6.71 -2.82 -7.11
CA VAL A 97 6.42 -4.07 -6.40
C VAL A 97 7.32 -4.14 -5.17
N PRO A 98 6.78 -4.44 -3.97
CA PRO A 98 7.61 -4.74 -2.81
C PRO A 98 8.52 -5.95 -3.09
N ALA A 99 9.78 -5.89 -2.66
CA ALA A 99 10.68 -7.03 -2.69
C ALA A 99 10.62 -7.76 -1.35
N VAL A 100 10.37 -9.07 -1.37
CA VAL A 100 10.41 -9.93 -0.18
C VAL A 100 11.59 -10.85 -0.28
N TYR A 101 12.39 -10.93 0.77
CA TYR A 101 13.56 -11.79 0.86
C TYR A 101 13.82 -12.24 2.30
N GLU A 102 14.65 -13.24 2.46
CA GLU A 102 15.03 -13.78 3.76
C GLU A 102 16.55 -13.76 3.94
N ILE A 103 17.00 -13.36 5.11
CA ILE A 103 18.39 -13.44 5.53
C ILE A 103 18.44 -14.05 6.92
N ASN A 104 19.17 -15.15 7.07
CA ASN A 104 19.36 -15.86 8.35
C ASN A 104 18.04 -16.21 9.06
N GLY A 105 17.05 -16.70 8.33
CA GLY A 105 15.74 -17.07 8.86
C GLY A 105 14.85 -15.88 9.23
N ARG A 106 15.23 -14.66 8.85
CA ARG A 106 14.44 -13.46 9.08
C ARG A 106 13.94 -12.89 7.77
N GLN A 107 12.63 -12.72 7.65
CA GLN A 107 12.00 -12.13 6.48
C GLN A 107 12.11 -10.61 6.49
N TYR A 108 12.38 -10.06 5.33
CA TYR A 108 12.43 -8.62 5.06
C TYR A 108 11.51 -8.27 3.91
N ILE A 109 11.00 -7.04 3.95
CA ILE A 109 10.21 -6.44 2.88
C ILE A 109 10.83 -5.09 2.56
N ALA A 110 11.32 -4.93 1.35
CA ALA A 110 11.88 -3.67 0.88
C ALA A 110 10.92 -3.01 -0.13
N VAL A 111 10.75 -1.70 0.02
CA VAL A 111 9.93 -0.87 -0.86
C VAL A 111 10.70 0.35 -1.34
N CYS A 112 10.44 0.74 -2.58
CA CYS A 112 10.90 2.03 -3.10
C CYS A 112 9.85 3.09 -2.76
N VAL A 113 10.26 4.06 -1.98
CA VAL A 113 9.43 5.20 -1.58
C VAL A 113 9.82 6.40 -2.44
N GLY A 114 8.88 6.96 -3.15
CA GLY A 114 9.10 8.15 -3.97
C GLY A 114 9.40 9.38 -3.11
N ALA A 115 9.88 10.41 -3.76
CA ALA A 115 10.12 11.71 -3.11
C ALA A 115 8.84 12.20 -2.39
N ARG A 116 9.02 12.78 -1.22
CA ARG A 116 7.94 13.51 -0.57
C ARG A 116 7.51 14.68 -1.46
N PRO A 117 6.22 14.80 -1.82
CA PRO A 117 5.77 15.98 -2.53
C PRO A 117 6.08 17.24 -1.69
N ALA A 118 6.66 18.26 -2.32
CA ALA A 118 6.80 19.57 -1.68
C ALA A 118 5.40 20.09 -1.33
N GLY A 119 5.26 20.68 -0.15
CA GLY A 119 4.04 21.40 0.22
C GLY A 119 3.87 22.67 -0.65
N PRO A 120 2.66 23.24 -0.72
CA PRO A 120 2.44 24.52 -1.40
C PRO A 120 3.40 25.59 -0.85
N GLY A 121 4.28 26.14 -1.71
CA GLY A 121 5.25 27.17 -1.33
C GLY A 121 6.55 26.65 -0.70
N GLU A 122 6.72 25.36 -0.53
CA GLU A 122 8.01 24.78 -0.11
C GLU A 122 8.93 24.58 -1.33
N PRO A 123 10.19 25.04 -1.27
CA PRO A 123 11.16 24.72 -2.31
C PRO A 123 11.42 23.21 -2.30
N ALA A 124 11.65 22.65 -3.49
CA ALA A 124 12.08 21.26 -3.60
C ALA A 124 13.38 21.08 -2.79
N SER A 125 13.29 20.36 -1.69
CA SER A 125 14.44 20.08 -0.83
C SER A 125 15.26 18.92 -1.41
N PRO A 126 16.59 18.91 -1.26
CA PRO A 126 17.40 17.74 -1.54
C PRO A 126 16.96 16.48 -0.75
N GLN A 127 16.28 16.67 0.37
CA GLN A 127 15.63 15.60 1.15
C GLN A 127 14.36 15.06 0.50
N SER A 128 13.95 15.58 -0.65
CA SER A 128 12.85 15.03 -1.45
C SER A 128 13.27 13.88 -2.37
N ALA A 129 14.51 13.41 -2.27
CA ALA A 129 14.93 12.20 -2.98
C ALA A 129 14.12 10.98 -2.49
N GLY A 130 13.78 10.08 -3.41
CA GLY A 130 13.19 8.79 -3.03
C GLY A 130 14.17 7.96 -2.22
N GLU A 131 13.66 7.04 -1.42
CA GLU A 131 14.47 6.14 -0.58
C GLU A 131 13.99 4.69 -0.69
N TYR A 132 14.87 3.77 -0.34
CA TYR A 132 14.50 2.38 -0.10
C TYR A 132 14.33 2.16 1.40
N ILE A 133 13.18 1.63 1.78
CA ILE A 133 12.88 1.30 3.17
C ILE A 133 12.74 -0.22 3.27
N ALA A 134 13.48 -0.84 4.19
CA ALA A 134 13.33 -2.25 4.50
C ALA A 134 12.66 -2.42 5.86
N PHE A 135 11.62 -3.22 5.91
CA PHE A 135 10.96 -3.68 7.11
C PHE A 135 11.38 -5.11 7.38
N ALA A 136 11.59 -5.45 8.64
CA ALA A 136 11.92 -6.80 9.06
C ALA A 136 10.91 -7.28 10.08
N LEU A 137 10.53 -8.55 10.02
CA LEU A 137 9.81 -9.17 11.13
C LEU A 137 10.66 -9.05 12.41
N PRO A 138 10.04 -8.85 13.59
CA PRO A 138 10.76 -8.93 14.85
C PRO A 138 11.55 -10.22 14.89
N ALA A 139 12.76 -10.19 15.45
CA ALA A 139 13.46 -11.42 15.77
C ALA A 139 12.55 -12.26 16.68
N ALA A 140 12.45 -13.56 16.41
CA ALA A 140 11.70 -14.45 17.28
C ALA A 140 12.21 -14.24 18.72
N GLY A 141 11.42 -13.52 19.51
CA GLY A 141 11.76 -13.20 20.88
C GLY A 141 11.85 -14.49 21.66
N ASN A 142 12.98 -14.69 22.35
CA ASN A 142 13.05 -15.64 23.43
C ASN A 142 12.04 -15.17 24.51
N ASN A 143 10.78 -15.59 24.39
CA ASN A 143 9.84 -15.50 25.51
C ASN A 143 10.36 -16.45 26.60
N ARG A 144 11.34 -15.99 27.37
CA ARG A 144 11.60 -16.57 28.68
C ARG A 144 10.61 -15.89 29.64
N HIS A 145 9.58 -16.63 29.97
CA HIS A 145 8.75 -16.39 31.15
C HIS A 145 9.60 -16.54 32.42
#